data_ab92e8d048344aa2b33b3014dec9f19c
#
_entry.id   ab92e8d048344aa2b33b3014dec9f19c
#
_cell.length_a   1.000
_cell.length_b   1.000
_cell.length_c   1.000
_cell.angle_alpha   90.00
_cell.angle_beta   90.00
_cell.angle_gamma   90.00
#
_symmetry.space_group_name_H-M   'P 1'
#
loop_
_entity.id
_entity.type
_entity.pdbx_description
1 polymer ?
#
loop_
_entity_poly.entity_id
_entity_poly.type
_entity_poly.pdbx_seq_one_letter_code
_entity_poly.pdbx_strand_id
1 'polypeptide(L)'
;MTGTIVPAGKQQKPRLQVSSVFPPRIMPVVIIAEKPSVAADIAKVLGVNSKQDTHWQSEEIWVTWAVGHLLELKTPEEYDDSFKNWRRSIDKLPFIPEQFELKPIRGRNSNSKQLTAIKKMIKAKECTEVVNACDAAREGELIFRRIVEFAKIKSPMSRMWLQSLTNDSIQNAWDNRAPSLDYESLRDAAVSRAEADWIIGMNGSRVAATFLRTSRNDKKSLSLGRVQTATLAMIVDQEIDILSHNPEPFWELSGQFTSGSATWNGRWERTGHKDDPDNPELKAHRIMQSSEKETLEAVLESEGDFSVAQKDRDSTEKPPLNFDLTGLQREANNMWSWSARRTLSVAQELYDTHKVATYPRTDSRYLPEDMMEEISKTIRKLGAQDNLAPHSKRLVDNGLSNAKRNFDNSKVSDHFAIIPTGKIPPENMSADAKKLYDLVARQFLASFHPESVWKVEKRIATKQNQNFVKEGRSLTTPGWRAVRPKKQDLPAGWGALSANPSAATLDSHEFKEEKTKPTGRLKEAGLLRLMEHAGKKFEDEE
;
A
#
# COMPACT_ATOMS: atom_id res chain seq x y z
N MET A 1 -53.13 96.38 40.24
CA MET A 1 -51.77 95.82 40.26
C MET A 1 -51.85 94.48 39.68
N THR A 2 -51.34 94.32 38.53
CA THR A 2 -51.53 93.21 37.63
C THR A 2 -50.48 92.12 37.88
N GLY A 3 -50.91 90.92 38.27
CA GLY A 3 -50.02 89.76 38.40
C GLY A 3 -50.15 88.85 37.21
N THR A 4 -49.09 88.71 36.46
CA THR A 4 -48.99 87.89 35.24
C THR A 4 -48.72 86.42 35.62
N ILE A 5 -49.58 85.50 35.14
CA ILE A 5 -49.44 84.06 35.33
C ILE A 5 -48.54 83.53 34.20
N VAL A 6 -47.42 82.85 34.56
CA VAL A 6 -46.53 82.10 33.62
C VAL A 6 -46.99 80.64 33.56
N PRO A 7 -47.17 80.06 32.38
CA PRO A 7 -47.60 78.64 32.26
C PRO A 7 -46.43 77.67 32.48
N ALA A 8 -46.71 76.55 33.18
CA ALA A 8 -45.82 75.50 33.54
C ALA A 8 -45.28 74.75 32.30
N GLY A 9 -43.96 74.65 32.21
CA GLY A 9 -43.25 73.89 31.17
C GLY A 9 -43.46 72.37 31.30
N LYS A 10 -43.75 71.73 30.19
CA LYS A 10 -43.82 70.28 30.07
C LYS A 10 -42.43 69.67 30.26
N GLN A 11 -42.22 68.85 31.29
CA GLN A 11 -41.07 68.04 31.48
C GLN A 11 -41.06 66.92 30.40
N GLN A 12 -40.07 66.95 29.50
CA GLN A 12 -39.75 65.85 28.63
C GLN A 12 -39.08 64.71 29.44
N LYS A 13 -39.72 63.52 29.44
CA LYS A 13 -39.09 62.27 29.95
C LYS A 13 -37.87 61.94 29.12
N PRO A 14 -36.72 61.52 29.73
CA PRO A 14 -35.56 61.07 28.97
C PRO A 14 -35.90 59.78 28.19
N ARG A 15 -35.71 59.80 26.86
CA ARG A 15 -35.71 58.58 26.02
C ARG A 15 -34.51 57.76 26.43
N LEU A 16 -34.75 56.60 27.06
CA LEU A 16 -33.78 55.54 27.18
C LEU A 16 -33.42 55.08 25.76
N GLN A 17 -32.21 55.44 25.29
CA GLN A 17 -31.58 54.76 24.16
C GLN A 17 -31.23 53.37 24.62
N VAL A 18 -32.06 52.39 24.28
CA VAL A 18 -31.69 50.95 24.31
C VAL A 18 -30.71 50.75 23.13
N SER A 19 -29.41 50.84 23.44
CA SER A 19 -28.39 50.33 22.53
C SER A 19 -28.63 48.83 22.42
N SER A 20 -29.21 48.37 21.31
CA SER A 20 -29.25 46.96 20.95
C SER A 20 -27.81 46.52 20.74
N VAL A 21 -27.16 46.04 21.80
CA VAL A 21 -25.94 45.25 21.70
C VAL A 21 -26.39 43.94 21.10
N PHE A 22 -26.38 43.86 19.77
CA PHE A 22 -26.43 42.56 19.09
C PHE A 22 -25.18 41.81 19.57
N PRO A 23 -25.33 40.56 20.04
CA PRO A 23 -24.17 39.74 20.33
C PRO A 23 -23.27 39.71 19.08
N PRO A 24 -21.94 39.73 19.23
CA PRO A 24 -21.05 39.65 18.09
C PRO A 24 -21.47 38.44 17.25
N ARG A 25 -21.76 38.71 15.98
CA ARG A 25 -22.14 37.65 15.03
C ARG A 25 -20.99 36.68 14.98
N ILE A 26 -21.12 35.51 15.62
CA ILE A 26 -20.14 34.42 15.54
C ILE A 26 -20.08 34.02 14.09
N MET A 27 -18.90 34.12 13.49
CA MET A 27 -18.70 33.81 12.07
C MET A 27 -18.14 32.41 11.93
N PRO A 28 -18.77 31.50 11.14
CA PRO A 28 -18.41 30.10 11.13
C PRO A 28 -17.07 29.83 10.43
N VAL A 29 -16.35 28.84 10.97
CA VAL A 29 -15.24 28.17 10.31
C VAL A 29 -15.80 27.07 9.40
N VAL A 30 -15.31 26.94 8.17
CA VAL A 30 -15.75 25.91 7.21
C VAL A 30 -14.70 24.82 7.11
N ILE A 31 -15.01 23.60 7.54
CA ILE A 31 -14.16 22.43 7.46
C ILE A 31 -14.55 21.61 6.22
N ILE A 32 -13.59 21.28 5.36
CA ILE A 32 -13.79 20.46 4.16
C ILE A 32 -13.08 19.12 4.37
N ALA A 33 -13.85 18.05 4.57
CA ALA A 33 -13.36 16.67 4.59
C ALA A 33 -13.40 16.06 3.19
N GLU A 34 -12.70 14.95 2.97
CA GLU A 34 -12.72 14.25 1.68
C GLU A 34 -14.00 13.45 1.47
N LYS A 35 -14.52 12.81 2.54
CA LYS A 35 -15.64 11.86 2.49
C LYS A 35 -16.76 12.24 3.48
N PRO A 36 -18.03 11.90 3.15
CA PRO A 36 -19.16 12.17 4.06
C PRO A 36 -19.01 11.51 5.45
N SER A 37 -18.40 10.32 5.52
CA SER A 37 -18.17 9.61 6.79
C SER A 37 -17.19 10.35 7.68
N VAL A 38 -16.07 10.82 7.11
CA VAL A 38 -15.07 11.62 7.85
C VAL A 38 -15.68 12.93 8.34
N ALA A 39 -16.48 13.61 7.50
CA ALA A 39 -17.19 14.81 7.92
C ALA A 39 -18.14 14.55 9.10
N ALA A 40 -18.82 13.39 9.12
CA ALA A 40 -19.71 13.01 10.21
C ALA A 40 -18.93 12.73 11.51
N ASP A 41 -17.77 12.08 11.43
CA ASP A 41 -16.91 11.82 12.59
C ASP A 41 -16.36 13.12 13.16
N ILE A 42 -15.87 14.03 12.32
CA ILE A 42 -15.42 15.39 12.72
C ILE A 42 -16.57 16.17 13.36
N ALA A 43 -17.74 16.20 12.72
CA ALA A 43 -18.90 16.91 13.23
C ALA A 43 -19.30 16.40 14.63
N LYS A 44 -19.32 15.08 14.81
CA LYS A 44 -19.63 14.45 16.10
C LYS A 44 -18.66 14.85 17.20
N VAL A 45 -17.34 14.82 16.93
CA VAL A 45 -16.30 15.16 17.92
C VAL A 45 -16.36 16.65 18.28
N LEU A 46 -16.58 17.52 17.29
CA LEU A 46 -16.66 18.96 17.51
C LEU A 46 -18.05 19.46 17.94
N GLY A 47 -18.99 18.55 18.25
CA GLY A 47 -20.32 18.92 18.74
C GLY A 47 -21.24 19.56 17.70
N VAL A 48 -20.97 19.37 16.39
CA VAL A 48 -21.78 19.94 15.30
C VAL A 48 -22.91 18.98 14.95
N ASN A 49 -24.12 19.23 15.46
CA ASN A 49 -25.21 18.24 15.45
C ASN A 49 -26.28 18.44 14.37
N SER A 50 -26.36 19.60 13.73
CA SER A 50 -27.40 19.87 12.71
C SER A 50 -26.94 19.39 11.34
N LYS A 51 -27.46 18.26 10.89
CA LYS A 51 -27.18 17.69 9.57
C LYS A 51 -28.05 18.30 8.48
N GLN A 52 -27.41 18.73 7.41
CA GLN A 52 -28.02 19.19 6.18
C GLN A 52 -27.70 18.22 5.02
N ASP A 53 -28.24 18.45 3.85
CA ASP A 53 -27.99 17.61 2.65
C ASP A 53 -26.50 17.56 2.24
N THR A 54 -25.76 18.68 2.44
CA THR A 54 -24.41 18.88 1.92
C THR A 54 -23.37 19.16 3.00
N HIS A 55 -23.76 19.31 4.26
CA HIS A 55 -22.88 19.64 5.38
C HIS A 55 -23.56 19.39 6.73
N TRP A 56 -22.76 19.44 7.79
CA TRP A 56 -23.18 19.59 9.18
C TRP A 56 -22.94 21.03 9.59
N GLN A 57 -23.81 21.62 10.43
CA GLN A 57 -23.67 22.99 10.83
C GLN A 57 -23.95 23.24 12.32
N SER A 58 -23.23 24.19 12.89
CA SER A 58 -23.54 24.91 14.13
C SER A 58 -23.42 26.42 13.86
N GLU A 59 -23.53 27.24 14.90
CA GLU A 59 -23.30 28.68 14.80
C GLU A 59 -21.84 29.01 14.46
N GLU A 60 -20.87 28.19 14.95
CA GLU A 60 -19.43 28.44 14.87
C GLU A 60 -18.73 27.61 13.81
N ILE A 61 -19.24 26.43 13.44
CA ILE A 61 -18.54 25.45 12.58
C ILE A 61 -19.52 24.86 11.57
N TRP A 62 -19.09 24.85 10.31
CA TRP A 62 -19.73 24.08 9.24
C TRP A 62 -18.77 22.99 8.74
N VAL A 63 -19.19 21.74 8.73
CA VAL A 63 -18.39 20.60 8.27
C VAL A 63 -19.00 20.04 7.00
N THR A 64 -18.30 20.18 5.89
CA THR A 64 -18.72 19.68 4.57
C THR A 64 -17.71 18.66 4.03
N TRP A 65 -17.96 18.10 2.83
CA TRP A 65 -17.12 17.06 2.23
C TRP A 65 -17.04 17.16 0.72
N ALA A 66 -15.96 16.65 0.13
CA ALA A 66 -15.69 16.74 -1.30
C ALA A 66 -16.28 15.59 -2.14
N VAL A 67 -16.39 14.37 -1.62
CA VAL A 67 -16.70 13.12 -2.37
C VAL A 67 -15.61 12.80 -3.43
N GLY A 68 -14.35 12.93 -3.06
CA GLY A 68 -13.21 12.82 -3.98
C GLY A 68 -13.05 14.08 -4.86
N HIS A 69 -12.46 13.94 -6.03
CA HIS A 69 -12.27 15.07 -6.95
C HIS A 69 -13.59 15.63 -7.48
N LEU A 70 -13.78 16.93 -7.33
CA LEU A 70 -14.91 17.69 -7.89
C LEU A 70 -14.50 18.47 -9.14
N LEU A 71 -13.20 18.65 -9.33
CA LEU A 71 -12.58 19.47 -10.37
C LEU A 71 -11.50 18.66 -11.09
N GLU A 72 -11.35 18.90 -12.38
CA GLU A 72 -10.33 18.35 -13.25
C GLU A 72 -9.68 19.45 -14.09
N LEU A 73 -8.49 19.17 -14.65
CA LEU A 73 -7.83 20.07 -15.60
C LEU A 73 -8.59 20.07 -16.92
N LYS A 74 -8.64 21.23 -17.60
CA LYS A 74 -9.19 21.34 -18.94
C LYS A 74 -8.40 20.46 -19.92
N THR A 75 -9.08 19.93 -20.93
CA THR A 75 -8.44 19.20 -22.03
C THR A 75 -7.89 20.15 -23.10
N PRO A 76 -6.94 19.75 -23.96
CA PRO A 76 -6.36 20.63 -24.98
C PRO A 76 -7.41 21.33 -25.87
N GLU A 77 -8.48 20.62 -26.26
CA GLU A 77 -9.58 21.17 -27.05
C GLU A 77 -10.42 22.22 -26.34
N GLU A 78 -10.28 22.38 -25.03
CA GLU A 78 -10.93 23.44 -24.23
C GLU A 78 -10.07 24.69 -24.12
N TYR A 79 -8.81 24.62 -24.55
CA TYR A 79 -7.92 25.78 -24.72
C TYR A 79 -7.90 26.27 -26.19
N ASP A 80 -7.84 25.35 -27.14
CA ASP A 80 -7.82 25.65 -28.58
C ASP A 80 -8.63 24.60 -29.36
N ASP A 81 -9.68 25.03 -30.03
CA ASP A 81 -10.58 24.21 -30.84
C ASP A 81 -9.87 23.38 -31.93
N SER A 82 -8.68 23.78 -32.35
CA SER A 82 -7.90 23.02 -33.31
C SER A 82 -7.52 21.62 -32.83
N PHE A 83 -7.44 21.41 -31.52
CA PHE A 83 -7.17 20.10 -30.87
C PHE A 83 -8.37 19.13 -30.87
N LYS A 84 -9.55 19.54 -31.32
CA LYS A 84 -10.70 18.64 -31.55
C LYS A 84 -10.40 17.55 -32.56
N ASN A 85 -9.53 17.85 -33.52
CA ASN A 85 -9.05 16.89 -34.53
C ASN A 85 -7.59 16.50 -34.25
N TRP A 86 -7.35 15.40 -33.56
CA TRP A 86 -6.04 14.94 -33.13
C TRP A 86 -5.03 14.78 -34.27
N ARG A 87 -5.48 14.30 -35.46
CA ARG A 87 -4.59 14.11 -36.62
C ARG A 87 -4.12 15.44 -37.25
N ARG A 88 -5.02 16.43 -37.29
CA ARG A 88 -4.70 17.74 -37.88
C ARG A 88 -3.89 18.62 -36.94
N SER A 89 -3.88 18.30 -35.65
CA SER A 89 -3.15 19.07 -34.64
C SER A 89 -1.87 18.38 -34.15
N ILE A 90 -1.42 17.33 -34.89
CA ILE A 90 -0.23 16.57 -34.47
C ILE A 90 1.04 17.44 -34.47
N ASP A 91 1.16 18.35 -35.43
CA ASP A 91 2.30 19.26 -35.55
C ASP A 91 2.33 20.33 -34.45
N LYS A 92 1.25 20.46 -33.66
CA LYS A 92 1.14 21.38 -32.54
C LYS A 92 1.50 20.73 -31.20
N LEU A 93 1.88 19.45 -31.21
CA LEU A 93 2.29 18.74 -29.99
C LEU A 93 3.82 18.88 -29.80
N PRO A 94 4.30 18.88 -28.53
CA PRO A 94 3.51 18.79 -27.31
C PRO A 94 2.77 20.10 -27.00
N PHE A 95 1.48 20.00 -26.68
CA PHE A 95 0.72 21.12 -26.15
C PHE A 95 0.92 21.21 -24.63
N ILE A 96 1.44 22.31 -24.16
CA ILE A 96 1.63 22.63 -22.74
C ILE A 96 0.94 24.00 -22.53
N PRO A 97 -0.13 24.08 -21.73
CA PRO A 97 -0.79 25.37 -21.49
C PRO A 97 0.13 26.28 -20.68
N GLU A 98 0.11 27.59 -20.95
CA GLU A 98 0.83 28.58 -20.15
C GLU A 98 0.36 28.58 -18.69
N GLN A 99 -0.93 28.35 -18.49
CA GLN A 99 -1.54 28.17 -17.18
C GLN A 99 -2.57 27.04 -17.26
N PHE A 100 -2.45 26.07 -16.35
CA PHE A 100 -3.46 25.02 -16.21
C PHE A 100 -4.75 25.58 -15.61
N GLU A 101 -5.86 25.31 -16.26
CA GLU A 101 -7.18 25.75 -15.83
C GLU A 101 -8.05 24.59 -15.34
N LEU A 102 -8.84 24.87 -14.30
CA LEU A 102 -9.75 23.90 -13.69
C LEU A 102 -11.16 24.02 -14.27
N LYS A 103 -11.83 22.89 -14.40
CA LYS A 103 -13.26 22.78 -14.72
C LYS A 103 -13.96 21.79 -13.78
N PRO A 104 -15.28 21.96 -13.56
CA PRO A 104 -16.08 20.95 -12.84
C PRO A 104 -16.14 19.63 -13.63
N ILE A 105 -15.99 18.51 -12.92
CA ILE A 105 -16.22 17.18 -13.48
C ILE A 105 -17.68 17.04 -13.91
N ARG A 106 -17.92 16.56 -15.14
CA ARG A 106 -19.26 16.41 -15.74
C ARG A 106 -19.61 14.93 -15.95
N GLY A 107 -20.90 14.63 -16.16
CA GLY A 107 -21.39 13.28 -16.46
C GLY A 107 -21.87 12.51 -15.22
N ARG A 108 -21.84 11.17 -15.29
CA ARG A 108 -22.37 10.28 -14.23
C ARG A 108 -21.65 10.42 -12.88
N ASN A 109 -20.40 10.88 -12.88
CA ASN A 109 -19.59 11.08 -11.68
C ASN A 109 -19.63 12.54 -11.19
N SER A 110 -20.52 13.37 -11.73
CA SER A 110 -20.64 14.78 -11.36
C SER A 110 -21.29 14.94 -9.99
N ASN A 111 -20.61 15.65 -9.09
CA ASN A 111 -21.11 16.08 -7.80
C ASN A 111 -21.30 17.60 -7.78
N SER A 112 -21.91 18.16 -8.83
CA SER A 112 -22.09 19.60 -9.03
C SER A 112 -22.87 20.28 -7.91
N LYS A 113 -23.87 19.60 -7.31
CA LYS A 113 -24.60 20.10 -6.12
C LYS A 113 -23.64 20.33 -4.96
N GLN A 114 -22.76 19.37 -4.70
CA GLN A 114 -21.80 19.44 -3.60
C GLN A 114 -20.75 20.55 -3.83
N LEU A 115 -20.18 20.63 -5.02
CA LEU A 115 -19.24 21.70 -5.39
C LEU A 115 -19.89 23.08 -5.24
N THR A 116 -21.13 23.23 -5.68
CA THR A 116 -21.88 24.51 -5.55
C THR A 116 -22.11 24.87 -4.09
N ALA A 117 -22.47 23.88 -3.26
CA ALA A 117 -22.68 24.10 -1.83
C ALA A 117 -21.39 24.51 -1.12
N ILE A 118 -20.28 23.78 -1.35
CA ILE A 118 -18.97 24.13 -0.79
C ILE A 118 -18.59 25.57 -1.20
N LYS A 119 -18.67 25.87 -2.50
CA LYS A 119 -18.33 27.19 -3.03
C LYS A 119 -19.17 28.31 -2.38
N LYS A 120 -20.46 28.05 -2.13
CA LYS A 120 -21.34 29.01 -1.43
C LYS A 120 -20.89 29.25 0.01
N MET A 121 -20.54 28.18 0.74
CA MET A 121 -20.12 28.27 2.15
C MET A 121 -18.78 28.99 2.30
N ILE A 122 -17.74 28.60 1.54
CA ILE A 122 -16.41 29.23 1.67
C ILE A 122 -16.32 30.65 1.12
N LYS A 123 -17.31 31.10 0.32
CA LYS A 123 -17.44 32.47 -0.18
C LYS A 123 -18.41 33.32 0.64
N ALA A 124 -19.06 32.76 1.64
CA ALA A 124 -19.94 33.49 2.51
C ALA A 124 -19.14 34.59 3.23
N LYS A 125 -19.73 35.80 3.36
CA LYS A 125 -19.08 36.92 4.07
C LYS A 125 -18.81 36.58 5.52
N GLU A 126 -19.56 35.65 6.05
CA GLU A 126 -19.48 35.15 7.42
C GLU A 126 -18.36 34.14 7.62
N CYS A 127 -17.80 33.57 6.57
CA CYS A 127 -16.73 32.55 6.66
C CYS A 127 -15.42 33.23 7.11
N THR A 128 -14.93 32.86 8.28
CA THR A 128 -13.69 33.39 8.86
C THR A 128 -12.45 32.64 8.49
N GLU A 129 -12.57 31.30 8.32
CA GLU A 129 -11.47 30.39 8.05
C GLU A 129 -11.98 29.18 7.23
N VAL A 130 -11.16 28.67 6.34
CA VAL A 130 -11.42 27.42 5.62
C VAL A 130 -10.37 26.38 6.00
N VAL A 131 -10.84 25.28 6.60
CA VAL A 131 -9.98 24.23 7.14
C VAL A 131 -9.97 23.04 6.20
N ASN A 132 -8.76 22.62 5.80
CA ASN A 132 -8.54 21.39 5.05
C ASN A 132 -8.49 20.19 6.02
N ALA A 133 -9.50 19.34 5.99
CA ALA A 133 -9.57 18.06 6.68
C ALA A 133 -9.73 16.87 5.70
N CYS A 134 -9.25 17.03 4.46
CA CYS A 134 -9.08 15.93 3.51
C CYS A 134 -7.95 15.00 3.97
N ASP A 135 -7.83 13.83 3.33
CA ASP A 135 -6.85 12.81 3.71
C ASP A 135 -5.42 13.39 3.82
N ALA A 136 -4.62 12.88 4.75
CA ALA A 136 -3.33 13.46 5.17
C ALA A 136 -2.20 13.17 4.18
N ALA A 137 -2.38 13.49 2.89
CA ALA A 137 -1.39 13.33 1.84
C ALA A 137 -1.62 14.24 0.63
N ARG A 138 -0.80 13.99 -0.42
CA ARG A 138 -0.82 14.74 -1.68
C ARG A 138 -2.20 14.79 -2.33
N GLU A 139 -2.94 13.67 -2.31
CA GLU A 139 -4.25 13.59 -2.96
C GLU A 139 -5.30 14.47 -2.24
N GLY A 140 -5.39 14.35 -0.91
CA GLY A 140 -6.29 15.19 -0.12
C GLY A 140 -5.92 16.68 -0.18
N GLU A 141 -4.63 17.00 -0.23
CA GLU A 141 -4.16 18.37 -0.44
C GLU A 141 -4.58 18.90 -1.82
N LEU A 142 -4.42 18.09 -2.89
CA LEU A 142 -4.83 18.46 -4.25
C LEU A 142 -6.33 18.72 -4.37
N ILE A 143 -7.16 17.86 -3.75
CA ILE A 143 -8.62 18.02 -3.74
C ILE A 143 -9.00 19.38 -3.12
N PHE A 144 -8.46 19.67 -1.94
CA PHE A 144 -8.73 20.92 -1.24
C PHE A 144 -8.25 22.14 -2.04
N ARG A 145 -6.98 22.15 -2.49
CA ARG A 145 -6.38 23.27 -3.23
C ARG A 145 -7.15 23.60 -4.50
N ARG A 146 -7.55 22.61 -5.27
CA ARG A 146 -8.38 22.83 -6.46
C ARG A 146 -9.71 23.49 -6.15
N ILE A 147 -10.36 23.11 -5.04
CA ILE A 147 -11.64 23.71 -4.61
C ILE A 147 -11.46 25.19 -4.26
N VAL A 148 -10.46 25.51 -3.44
CA VAL A 148 -10.25 26.88 -2.96
C VAL A 148 -9.73 27.80 -4.08
N GLU A 149 -8.88 27.29 -4.97
CA GLU A 149 -8.41 28.00 -6.17
C GLU A 149 -9.57 28.30 -7.13
N PHE A 150 -10.36 27.28 -7.48
CA PHE A 150 -11.53 27.45 -8.34
C PHE A 150 -12.56 28.40 -7.75
N ALA A 151 -12.70 28.41 -6.44
CA ALA A 151 -13.57 29.37 -5.75
C ALA A 151 -12.96 30.76 -5.63
N LYS A 152 -11.64 30.93 -5.78
CA LYS A 152 -10.90 32.21 -5.62
C LYS A 152 -11.18 32.86 -4.26
N ILE A 153 -10.99 32.08 -3.19
CA ILE A 153 -11.21 32.60 -1.81
C ILE A 153 -10.03 33.44 -1.34
N LYS A 154 -10.31 34.33 -0.36
CA LYS A 154 -9.30 35.16 0.31
C LYS A 154 -9.24 34.91 1.82
N SER A 155 -10.14 34.08 2.34
CA SER A 155 -10.18 33.73 3.76
C SER A 155 -8.92 32.99 4.18
N PRO A 156 -8.44 33.13 5.42
CA PRO A 156 -7.39 32.34 5.98
C PRO A 156 -7.66 30.84 5.81
N MET A 157 -6.60 30.04 5.61
CA MET A 157 -6.70 28.61 5.44
C MET A 157 -5.78 27.88 6.41
N SER A 158 -6.27 26.79 7.00
CA SER A 158 -5.48 25.90 7.85
C SER A 158 -5.70 24.44 7.50
N ARG A 159 -4.89 23.57 8.09
CA ARG A 159 -4.86 22.13 7.84
C ARG A 159 -5.01 21.34 9.13
N MET A 160 -6.01 20.46 9.19
CA MET A 160 -6.10 19.35 10.14
C MET A 160 -5.36 18.15 9.54
N TRP A 161 -4.33 17.65 10.21
CA TRP A 161 -3.58 16.48 9.75
C TRP A 161 -4.12 15.22 10.43
N LEU A 162 -4.95 14.46 9.72
CA LEU A 162 -5.69 13.32 10.23
C LEU A 162 -5.13 12.00 9.68
N GLN A 163 -4.30 11.31 10.47
CA GLN A 163 -3.83 9.95 10.17
C GLN A 163 -4.69 8.87 10.84
N SER A 164 -5.53 9.25 11.77
CA SER A 164 -6.48 8.42 12.50
C SER A 164 -7.79 9.17 12.70
N LEU A 165 -8.91 8.44 12.84
CA LEU A 165 -10.25 9.00 13.08
C LEU A 165 -10.76 8.69 14.50
N THR A 166 -9.88 8.42 15.45
CA THR A 166 -10.24 8.36 16.87
C THR A 166 -10.70 9.74 17.34
N ASN A 167 -11.55 9.78 18.36
CA ASN A 167 -12.04 11.06 18.90
C ASN A 167 -10.87 11.96 19.33
N ASP A 168 -9.87 11.38 20.00
CA ASP A 168 -8.70 12.12 20.48
C ASP A 168 -7.84 12.65 19.33
N SER A 169 -7.66 11.86 18.26
CA SER A 169 -6.92 12.30 17.08
C SER A 169 -7.61 13.44 16.35
N ILE A 170 -8.93 13.37 16.19
CA ILE A 170 -9.72 14.45 15.57
C ILE A 170 -9.65 15.72 16.42
N GLN A 171 -9.84 15.61 17.75
CA GLN A 171 -9.76 16.75 18.65
C GLN A 171 -8.37 17.39 18.63
N ASN A 172 -7.33 16.56 18.73
CA ASN A 172 -5.94 17.04 18.68
C ASN A 172 -5.61 17.75 17.34
N ALA A 173 -6.06 17.18 16.21
CA ALA A 173 -5.86 17.78 14.89
C ALA A 173 -6.63 19.10 14.72
N TRP A 174 -7.77 19.25 15.37
CA TRP A 174 -8.52 20.51 15.41
C TRP A 174 -7.79 21.58 16.23
N ASP A 175 -7.34 21.23 17.43
CA ASP A 175 -6.70 22.15 18.37
C ASP A 175 -5.31 22.60 17.87
N ASN A 176 -4.59 21.72 17.18
CA ASN A 176 -3.24 21.94 16.66
C ASN A 176 -3.19 22.13 15.14
N ARG A 177 -4.30 22.54 14.49
CA ARG A 177 -4.30 22.78 13.05
C ARG A 177 -3.28 23.85 12.68
N ALA A 178 -2.46 23.54 11.67
CA ALA A 178 -1.40 24.41 11.20
C ALA A 178 -1.87 25.32 10.05
N PRO A 179 -1.24 26.48 9.83
CA PRO A 179 -1.49 27.30 8.64
C PRO A 179 -1.30 26.51 7.35
N SER A 180 -2.17 26.71 6.36
CA SER A 180 -2.09 26.02 5.07
C SER A 180 -0.78 26.33 4.32
N LEU A 181 -0.10 27.41 4.66
CA LEU A 181 1.21 27.77 4.10
C LEU A 181 2.32 26.78 4.47
N ASP A 182 2.21 26.09 5.58
CA ASP A 182 3.20 25.07 6.00
C ASP A 182 3.17 23.82 5.10
N TYR A 183 2.14 23.69 4.25
CA TYR A 183 1.92 22.57 3.34
C TYR A 183 2.10 22.94 1.85
N GLU A 184 2.79 24.07 1.56
CA GLU A 184 3.03 24.50 0.18
C GLU A 184 3.86 23.49 -0.63
N SER A 185 4.91 22.89 -0.03
CA SER A 185 5.70 21.85 -0.70
C SER A 185 4.85 20.62 -1.04
N LEU A 186 3.92 20.24 -0.15
CA LEU A 186 2.98 19.14 -0.40
C LEU A 186 2.01 19.48 -1.54
N ARG A 187 1.50 20.73 -1.58
CA ARG A 187 0.69 21.26 -2.68
C ARG A 187 1.45 21.17 -3.99
N ASP A 188 2.68 21.68 -4.03
CA ASP A 188 3.48 21.75 -5.24
C ASP A 188 3.79 20.35 -5.77
N ALA A 189 4.12 19.40 -4.91
CA ALA A 189 4.31 18.00 -5.27
C ALA A 189 3.02 17.37 -5.86
N ALA A 190 1.86 17.69 -5.29
CA ALA A 190 0.57 17.17 -5.74
C ALA A 190 0.16 17.77 -7.09
N VAL A 191 0.34 19.08 -7.27
CA VAL A 191 0.04 19.81 -8.51
C VAL A 191 0.97 19.35 -9.62
N SER A 192 2.30 19.37 -9.39
CA SER A 192 3.30 18.94 -10.39
C SER A 192 3.05 17.51 -10.87
N ARG A 193 2.67 16.60 -9.96
CA ARG A 193 2.29 15.23 -10.35
C ARG A 193 1.07 15.22 -11.28
N ALA A 194 0.01 15.97 -10.92
CA ALA A 194 -1.21 16.01 -11.71
C ALA A 194 -0.98 16.63 -13.11
N GLU A 195 -0.19 17.68 -13.19
CA GLU A 195 0.19 18.34 -14.45
C GLU A 195 1.09 17.47 -15.30
N ALA A 196 2.09 16.78 -14.73
CA ALA A 196 2.92 15.82 -15.43
C ALA A 196 2.11 14.65 -16.00
N ASP A 197 1.16 14.10 -15.22
CA ASP A 197 0.23 13.06 -15.69
C ASP A 197 -0.63 13.56 -16.85
N TRP A 198 -1.09 14.82 -16.80
CA TRP A 198 -1.84 15.44 -17.87
C TRP A 198 -0.99 15.66 -19.12
N ILE A 199 0.21 16.25 -19.01
CA ILE A 199 1.10 16.54 -20.15
C ILE A 199 1.43 15.24 -20.89
N ILE A 200 1.89 14.21 -20.17
CA ILE A 200 2.26 12.93 -20.77
C ILE A 200 1.03 12.21 -21.32
N GLY A 201 -0.05 12.14 -20.54
CA GLY A 201 -1.26 11.45 -20.93
C GLY A 201 -1.95 12.07 -22.14
N MET A 202 -2.14 13.39 -22.14
CA MET A 202 -2.86 14.10 -23.22
C MET A 202 -2.07 14.15 -24.51
N ASN A 203 -0.77 14.47 -24.47
CA ASN A 203 0.06 14.53 -25.66
C ASN A 203 0.41 13.13 -26.17
N GLY A 204 0.90 12.25 -25.32
CA GLY A 204 1.31 10.91 -25.70
C GLY A 204 0.18 10.06 -26.27
N SER A 205 -1.02 10.13 -25.67
CA SER A 205 -2.19 9.38 -26.19
C SER A 205 -2.60 9.86 -27.58
N ARG A 206 -2.47 11.18 -27.90
CA ARG A 206 -2.77 11.72 -29.23
C ARG A 206 -1.76 11.23 -30.25
N VAL A 207 -0.47 11.23 -29.92
CA VAL A 207 0.59 10.68 -30.77
C VAL A 207 0.34 9.20 -31.02
N ALA A 208 0.13 8.40 -29.97
CA ALA A 208 -0.13 6.97 -30.09
C ALA A 208 -1.37 6.68 -30.94
N ALA A 209 -2.47 7.37 -30.72
CA ALA A 209 -3.69 7.20 -31.50
C ALA A 209 -3.54 7.61 -32.98
N THR A 210 -2.60 8.51 -33.30
CA THR A 210 -2.36 8.97 -34.67
C THR A 210 -1.46 8.02 -35.44
N PHE A 211 -0.35 7.55 -34.83
CA PHE A 211 0.69 6.79 -35.53
C PHE A 211 0.59 5.27 -35.32
N LEU A 212 0.08 4.80 -34.17
CA LEU A 212 0.09 3.37 -33.84
C LEU A 212 -1.27 2.69 -34.08
N ARG A 213 -2.29 3.42 -34.51
CA ARG A 213 -3.61 2.84 -34.76
C ARG A 213 -3.61 2.06 -36.07
N THR A 214 -3.78 0.75 -35.99
CA THR A 214 -3.68 -0.17 -37.13
C THR A 214 -4.94 -0.21 -38.01
N SER A 215 -6.11 0.16 -37.50
CA SER A 215 -7.38 0.14 -38.25
C SER A 215 -8.28 1.32 -37.90
N ARG A 216 -9.00 1.85 -38.92
CA ARG A 216 -10.05 2.87 -38.73
C ARG A 216 -11.23 2.36 -37.89
N ASN A 217 -11.45 1.04 -37.89
CA ASN A 217 -12.54 0.39 -37.17
C ASN A 217 -12.16 0.03 -35.72
N ASP A 218 -10.90 0.18 -35.34
CA ASP A 218 -10.49 -0.04 -33.96
C ASP A 218 -10.94 1.14 -33.10
N LYS A 219 -12.03 0.89 -32.34
CA LYS A 219 -12.62 1.89 -31.42
C LYS A 219 -11.85 2.01 -30.10
N LYS A 220 -10.84 1.14 -29.85
CA LYS A 220 -10.04 1.22 -28.65
C LYS A 220 -9.10 2.41 -28.73
N SER A 221 -9.20 3.29 -27.76
CA SER A 221 -8.26 4.39 -27.58
C SER A 221 -6.93 3.81 -27.11
N LEU A 222 -5.86 4.10 -27.85
CA LEU A 222 -4.50 3.89 -27.38
C LEU A 222 -4.18 5.03 -26.41
N SER A 223 -4.09 4.71 -25.11
CA SER A 223 -3.75 5.68 -24.09
C SER A 223 -2.32 5.47 -23.59
N LEU A 224 -1.60 6.56 -23.42
CA LEU A 224 -0.29 6.63 -22.77
C LEU A 224 -0.44 7.26 -21.39
N GLY A 225 0.37 6.82 -20.45
CA GLY A 225 0.41 7.38 -19.11
C GLY A 225 1.67 6.94 -18.38
N ARG A 226 2.15 7.72 -17.42
CA ARG A 226 3.40 7.46 -16.71
C ARG A 226 3.46 6.06 -16.10
N VAL A 227 2.42 5.65 -15.40
CA VAL A 227 2.37 4.34 -14.73
C VAL A 227 2.09 3.21 -15.72
N GLN A 228 1.06 3.35 -16.56
CA GLN A 228 0.65 2.25 -17.45
C GLN A 228 1.69 1.94 -18.51
N THR A 229 2.39 2.95 -19.06
CA THR A 229 3.41 2.74 -20.10
C THR A 229 4.67 2.12 -19.49
N ALA A 230 5.13 2.60 -18.33
CA ALA A 230 6.24 1.99 -17.61
C ALA A 230 5.93 0.52 -17.21
N THR A 231 4.72 0.24 -16.76
CA THR A 231 4.29 -1.13 -16.44
C THR A 231 4.30 -2.03 -17.68
N LEU A 232 3.84 -1.53 -18.82
CA LEU A 232 3.90 -2.26 -20.09
C LEU A 232 5.35 -2.54 -20.51
N ALA A 233 6.24 -1.54 -20.38
CA ALA A 233 7.66 -1.69 -20.70
C ALA A 233 8.30 -2.83 -19.89
N MET A 234 8.05 -2.91 -18.58
CA MET A 234 8.55 -4.01 -17.74
C MET A 234 8.13 -5.40 -18.24
N ILE A 235 6.92 -5.52 -18.77
CA ILE A 235 6.41 -6.79 -19.33
C ILE A 235 7.08 -7.08 -20.66
N VAL A 236 7.23 -6.06 -21.51
CA VAL A 236 7.87 -6.19 -22.84
C VAL A 236 9.34 -6.55 -22.70
N ASP A 237 10.08 -5.87 -21.82
CA ASP A 237 11.50 -6.17 -21.55
C ASP A 237 11.68 -7.62 -21.11
N GLN A 238 10.85 -8.08 -20.17
CA GLN A 238 10.90 -9.49 -19.76
C GLN A 238 10.55 -10.46 -20.90
N GLU A 239 9.58 -10.12 -21.75
CA GLU A 239 9.25 -11.01 -22.88
C GLU A 239 10.39 -11.03 -23.93
N ILE A 240 11.09 -9.92 -24.13
CA ILE A 240 12.30 -9.86 -24.94
C ILE A 240 13.38 -10.77 -24.36
N ASP A 241 13.64 -10.70 -23.05
CA ASP A 241 14.61 -11.55 -22.36
C ASP A 241 14.25 -13.04 -22.51
N ILE A 242 12.95 -13.38 -22.37
CA ILE A 242 12.47 -14.75 -22.55
C ILE A 242 12.67 -15.25 -23.98
N LEU A 243 12.35 -14.41 -24.97
CA LEU A 243 12.44 -14.78 -26.40
C LEU A 243 13.87 -14.79 -26.92
N SER A 244 14.76 -13.99 -26.35
CA SER A 244 16.19 -13.95 -26.72
C SER A 244 17.03 -15.00 -25.99
N HIS A 245 16.46 -15.69 -24.98
CA HIS A 245 17.19 -16.70 -24.23
C HIS A 245 17.63 -17.85 -25.11
N ASN A 246 18.93 -18.13 -25.08
CA ASN A 246 19.53 -19.29 -25.75
C ASN A 246 19.81 -20.40 -24.70
N PRO A 247 19.14 -21.55 -24.76
CA PRO A 247 19.34 -22.62 -23.78
C PRO A 247 20.75 -23.22 -23.85
N GLU A 248 21.50 -23.15 -22.77
CA GLU A 248 22.82 -23.75 -22.62
C GLU A 248 22.74 -25.07 -21.83
N PRO A 249 23.43 -26.15 -22.25
CA PRO A 249 23.48 -27.39 -21.51
C PRO A 249 24.34 -27.25 -20.26
N PHE A 250 23.93 -27.91 -19.19
CA PHE A 250 24.72 -28.08 -17.96
C PHE A 250 24.37 -29.40 -17.29
N TRP A 251 25.21 -29.84 -16.36
CA TRP A 251 24.93 -31.00 -15.51
C TRP A 251 24.73 -30.57 -14.06
N GLU A 252 23.81 -31.26 -13.39
CA GLU A 252 23.71 -31.29 -11.93
C GLU A 252 24.19 -32.63 -11.42
N LEU A 253 25.04 -32.62 -10.40
CA LEU A 253 25.55 -33.84 -9.78
C LEU A 253 24.90 -34.02 -8.40
N SER A 254 24.28 -35.18 -8.20
CA SER A 254 23.78 -35.63 -6.90
C SER A 254 24.45 -36.94 -6.48
N GLY A 255 24.59 -37.15 -5.17
CA GLY A 255 25.11 -38.36 -4.58
C GLY A 255 24.27 -38.81 -3.40
N GLN A 256 24.07 -40.15 -3.29
CA GLN A 256 23.49 -40.75 -2.10
C GLN A 256 24.62 -41.23 -1.18
N PHE A 257 24.54 -40.87 0.07
CA PHE A 257 25.56 -41.14 1.08
C PHE A 257 24.99 -41.91 2.26
N THR A 258 25.81 -42.86 2.77
CA THR A 258 25.53 -43.57 4.03
C THR A 258 26.67 -43.38 5.01
N SER A 259 26.36 -43.05 6.28
CA SER A 259 27.28 -43.02 7.40
C SER A 259 26.59 -43.57 8.65
N GLY A 260 27.03 -44.78 9.07
CA GLY A 260 26.33 -45.53 10.12
C GLY A 260 24.89 -45.84 9.73
N SER A 261 23.92 -45.37 10.51
CA SER A 261 22.48 -45.54 10.21
C SER A 261 21.88 -44.39 9.41
N ALA A 262 22.65 -43.35 9.12
CA ALA A 262 22.18 -42.15 8.42
C ALA A 262 22.35 -42.31 6.90
N THR A 263 21.28 -42.06 6.15
CA THR A 263 21.31 -42.04 4.67
C THR A 263 20.69 -40.72 4.19
N TRP A 264 21.34 -40.08 3.24
CA TRP A 264 20.85 -38.83 2.66
C TRP A 264 21.34 -38.61 1.22
N ASN A 265 20.63 -37.75 0.49
CA ASN A 265 21.08 -37.26 -0.82
C ASN A 265 21.71 -35.87 -0.67
N GLY A 266 22.94 -35.70 -1.15
CA GLY A 266 23.64 -34.42 -1.26
C GLY A 266 23.70 -33.97 -2.71
N ARG A 267 23.62 -32.68 -2.97
CA ARG A 267 23.88 -32.09 -4.27
C ARG A 267 25.27 -31.47 -4.25
N TRP A 268 26.04 -31.72 -5.31
CA TRP A 268 27.34 -31.08 -5.46
C TRP A 268 27.21 -29.56 -5.58
N GLU A 269 28.08 -28.81 -4.90
CA GLU A 269 28.16 -27.36 -4.98
C GLU A 269 29.64 -26.95 -5.04
N ARG A 270 29.96 -26.06 -5.98
CA ARG A 270 31.30 -25.50 -6.16
C ARG A 270 31.73 -24.76 -4.91
N THR A 271 32.89 -25.14 -4.36
CA THR A 271 33.43 -24.54 -3.13
C THR A 271 33.76 -23.07 -3.33
N GLY A 272 33.27 -22.22 -2.42
CA GLY A 272 33.57 -20.79 -2.45
C GLY A 272 32.92 -20.00 -3.60
N HIS A 273 31.96 -20.59 -4.32
CA HIS A 273 31.24 -19.92 -5.40
C HIS A 273 30.56 -18.63 -4.89
N LYS A 274 30.67 -17.59 -5.70
CA LYS A 274 29.89 -16.35 -5.56
C LYS A 274 29.13 -16.13 -6.87
N ASP A 275 27.86 -15.78 -6.76
CA ASP A 275 27.08 -15.42 -7.95
C ASP A 275 27.72 -14.23 -8.67
N ASP A 276 27.86 -14.39 -9.98
CA ASP A 276 28.42 -13.37 -10.88
C ASP A 276 27.29 -12.72 -11.66
N PRO A 277 27.08 -11.40 -11.54
CA PRO A 277 26.05 -10.67 -12.32
C PRO A 277 26.28 -10.77 -13.84
N ASP A 278 27.55 -10.85 -14.28
CA ASP A 278 27.92 -10.93 -15.69
C ASP A 278 27.75 -12.36 -16.25
N ASN A 279 27.68 -13.37 -15.37
CA ASN A 279 27.43 -14.77 -15.74
C ASN A 279 26.35 -15.38 -14.83
N PRO A 280 25.08 -14.99 -14.97
CA PRO A 280 23.99 -15.40 -14.09
C PRO A 280 23.66 -16.88 -14.18
N GLU A 281 24.08 -17.57 -15.27
CA GLU A 281 23.85 -19.00 -15.47
C GLU A 281 24.84 -19.87 -14.70
N LEU A 282 26.02 -19.37 -14.35
CA LEU A 282 27.01 -20.08 -13.55
C LEU A 282 26.59 -20.07 -12.07
N LYS A 283 25.87 -21.10 -11.66
CA LYS A 283 25.44 -21.30 -10.26
C LYS A 283 26.36 -22.32 -9.56
N ALA A 284 26.41 -22.26 -8.22
CA ALA A 284 27.23 -23.17 -7.43
C ALA A 284 27.05 -24.65 -7.77
N HIS A 285 25.86 -25.06 -8.15
CA HIS A 285 25.49 -26.44 -8.41
C HIS A 285 25.46 -26.82 -9.91
N ARG A 286 25.76 -25.88 -10.82
CA ARG A 286 25.75 -26.13 -12.27
C ARG A 286 27.16 -26.39 -12.78
N ILE A 287 27.34 -27.49 -13.47
CA ILE A 287 28.56 -27.89 -14.16
C ILE A 287 28.36 -27.49 -15.62
N MET A 288 29.05 -26.43 -16.06
CA MET A 288 28.87 -25.87 -17.41
C MET A 288 29.89 -26.44 -18.42
N GLN A 289 30.97 -27.08 -17.95
CA GLN A 289 32.05 -27.55 -18.81
C GLN A 289 32.30 -29.04 -18.64
N SER A 290 32.53 -29.76 -19.75
CA SER A 290 32.84 -31.20 -19.74
C SER A 290 34.10 -31.53 -18.94
N SER A 291 35.14 -30.68 -18.99
CA SER A 291 36.38 -30.85 -18.22
C SER A 291 36.15 -30.82 -16.69
N GLU A 292 35.20 -30.01 -16.23
CA GLU A 292 34.81 -29.99 -14.81
C GLU A 292 34.07 -31.28 -14.44
N LYS A 293 33.19 -31.78 -15.33
CA LYS A 293 32.49 -33.05 -15.16
C LYS A 293 33.48 -34.20 -15.06
N GLU A 294 34.45 -34.29 -16.00
CA GLU A 294 35.51 -35.32 -15.99
C GLU A 294 36.35 -35.30 -14.70
N THR A 295 36.69 -34.09 -14.21
CA THR A 295 37.38 -33.93 -12.94
C THR A 295 36.56 -34.47 -11.76
N LEU A 296 35.25 -34.24 -11.76
CA LEU A 296 34.35 -34.75 -10.72
C LEU A 296 34.21 -36.30 -10.83
N GLU A 297 34.08 -36.85 -12.02
CA GLU A 297 34.05 -38.29 -12.24
C GLU A 297 35.30 -38.98 -11.67
N ALA A 298 36.50 -38.42 -11.94
CA ALA A 298 37.76 -38.95 -11.40
C ALA A 298 37.81 -38.90 -9.85
N VAL A 299 37.23 -37.86 -9.23
CA VAL A 299 37.14 -37.76 -7.75
C VAL A 299 36.18 -38.81 -7.19
N LEU A 300 35.04 -39.06 -7.87
CA LEU A 300 34.06 -40.04 -7.41
C LEU A 300 34.60 -41.47 -7.51
N GLU A 301 35.38 -41.77 -8.54
CA GLU A 301 36.01 -43.08 -8.77
C GLU A 301 37.27 -43.32 -7.91
N SER A 302 37.84 -42.28 -7.33
CA SER A 302 39.05 -42.41 -6.50
C SER A 302 38.77 -43.21 -5.22
N GLU A 303 39.79 -43.89 -4.68
CA GLU A 303 39.67 -44.63 -3.43
C GLU A 303 39.44 -43.73 -2.22
N GLY A 304 38.77 -44.24 -1.19
CA GLY A 304 38.54 -43.62 0.10
C GLY A 304 37.17 -42.97 0.26
N ASP A 305 36.73 -42.93 1.49
CA ASP A 305 35.45 -42.39 1.91
C ASP A 305 35.41 -40.84 1.87
N PHE A 306 34.19 -40.31 1.83
CA PHE A 306 33.94 -38.91 2.06
C PHE A 306 34.01 -38.58 3.55
N SER A 307 34.57 -37.42 3.91
CA SER A 307 34.44 -36.86 5.24
C SER A 307 33.14 -36.05 5.33
N VAL A 308 32.26 -36.40 6.23
CA VAL A 308 30.97 -35.71 6.44
C VAL A 308 30.96 -34.91 7.71
N ALA A 309 30.58 -33.66 7.60
CA ALA A 309 30.34 -32.79 8.76
C ALA A 309 28.89 -32.26 8.74
N GLN A 310 28.26 -32.24 9.92
CA GLN A 310 26.97 -31.61 10.13
C GLN A 310 27.13 -30.33 10.96
N LYS A 311 26.51 -29.26 10.50
CA LYS A 311 26.38 -27.98 11.21
C LYS A 311 24.93 -27.68 11.43
N ASP A 312 24.58 -27.45 12.67
CA ASP A 312 23.23 -27.05 13.09
C ASP A 312 23.26 -25.60 13.54
N ARG A 313 22.22 -24.86 13.24
CA ARG A 313 22.01 -23.50 13.71
C ARG A 313 20.54 -23.19 13.87
N ASP A 314 20.23 -22.33 14.82
CA ASP A 314 18.90 -21.75 14.90
C ASP A 314 18.78 -20.55 13.94
N SER A 315 17.60 -20.40 13.35
CA SER A 315 17.24 -19.29 12.48
C SER A 315 15.88 -18.76 12.91
N THR A 316 15.79 -17.46 13.14
CA THR A 316 14.52 -16.81 13.49
C THR A 316 13.87 -16.20 12.25
N GLU A 317 12.55 -16.26 12.20
CA GLU A 317 11.74 -15.64 11.17
C GLU A 317 10.79 -14.63 11.83
N LYS A 318 11.01 -13.34 11.51
CA LYS A 318 10.17 -12.25 12.03
C LYS A 318 8.73 -12.37 11.53
N PRO A 319 7.74 -12.00 12.36
CA PRO A 319 6.36 -11.94 11.91
C PRO A 319 6.19 -10.92 10.78
N PRO A 320 5.25 -11.14 9.86
CA PRO A 320 4.97 -10.17 8.81
C PRO A 320 4.37 -8.89 9.43
N LEU A 321 4.50 -7.76 8.74
CA LEU A 321 3.70 -6.56 9.02
C LEU A 321 2.26 -6.77 8.53
N ASN A 322 1.37 -5.85 8.88
CA ASN A 322 0.01 -5.83 8.34
C ASN A 322 0.02 -5.63 6.82
N PHE A 323 -1.13 -5.76 6.18
CA PHE A 323 -1.24 -5.55 4.74
C PHE A 323 -1.39 -4.07 4.38
N ASP A 324 -0.63 -3.65 3.35
CA ASP A 324 -1.01 -2.62 2.42
C ASP A 324 -1.85 -3.23 1.27
N LEU A 325 -2.36 -2.41 0.36
CA LEU A 325 -3.15 -2.91 -0.77
C LEU A 325 -2.33 -3.85 -1.66
N THR A 326 -1.13 -3.45 -2.04
CA THR A 326 -0.27 -4.22 -2.93
C THR A 326 0.11 -5.58 -2.32
N GLY A 327 0.48 -5.59 -1.05
CA GLY A 327 0.78 -6.82 -0.30
C GLY A 327 -0.43 -7.76 -0.23
N LEU A 328 -1.63 -7.22 0.02
CA LEU A 328 -2.87 -8.00 0.04
C LEU A 328 -3.19 -8.59 -1.34
N GLN A 329 -3.04 -7.80 -2.41
CA GLN A 329 -3.26 -8.25 -3.79
C GLN A 329 -2.27 -9.36 -4.19
N ARG A 330 -1.00 -9.20 -3.85
CA ARG A 330 0.05 -10.21 -4.11
C ARG A 330 -0.24 -11.51 -3.39
N GLU A 331 -0.62 -11.45 -2.12
CA GLU A 331 -0.93 -12.64 -1.34
C GLU A 331 -2.19 -13.36 -1.87
N ALA A 332 -3.25 -12.63 -2.19
CA ALA A 332 -4.46 -13.19 -2.79
C ALA A 332 -4.19 -13.81 -4.17
N ASN A 333 -3.32 -13.20 -4.99
CA ASN A 333 -2.90 -13.76 -6.26
C ASN A 333 -2.11 -15.06 -6.07
N ASN A 334 -1.18 -15.10 -5.11
CA ASN A 334 -0.38 -16.29 -4.81
C ASN A 334 -1.23 -17.45 -4.27
N MET A 335 -2.22 -17.16 -3.41
CA MET A 335 -3.04 -18.18 -2.76
C MET A 335 -4.19 -18.69 -3.65
N TRP A 336 -4.83 -17.79 -4.42
CA TRP A 336 -6.09 -18.06 -5.09
C TRP A 336 -6.10 -17.66 -6.57
N SER A 337 -4.98 -17.16 -7.11
CA SER A 337 -4.88 -16.61 -8.47
C SER A 337 -5.89 -15.48 -8.74
N TRP A 338 -6.26 -14.73 -7.71
CA TRP A 338 -7.13 -13.57 -7.88
C TRP A 338 -6.36 -12.42 -8.54
N SER A 339 -7.05 -11.70 -9.44
CA SER A 339 -6.49 -10.46 -9.97
C SER A 339 -6.46 -9.36 -8.90
N ALA A 340 -5.55 -8.40 -9.07
CA ALA A 340 -5.48 -7.21 -8.22
C ALA A 340 -6.81 -6.45 -8.17
N ARG A 341 -7.51 -6.36 -9.31
CA ARG A 341 -8.84 -5.75 -9.41
C ARG A 341 -9.89 -6.49 -8.58
N ARG A 342 -9.92 -7.84 -8.66
CA ARG A 342 -10.84 -8.65 -7.85
C ARG A 342 -10.57 -8.47 -6.37
N THR A 343 -9.32 -8.55 -5.96
CA THR A 343 -8.91 -8.38 -4.56
C THR A 343 -9.33 -7.02 -4.02
N LEU A 344 -9.10 -5.94 -4.77
CA LEU A 344 -9.54 -4.59 -4.39
C LEU A 344 -11.06 -4.49 -4.28
N SER A 345 -11.81 -5.07 -5.23
CA SER A 345 -13.27 -5.05 -5.19
C SER A 345 -13.83 -5.72 -3.93
N VAL A 346 -13.27 -6.89 -3.57
CA VAL A 346 -13.67 -7.61 -2.35
C VAL A 346 -13.22 -6.87 -1.08
N ALA A 347 -12.04 -6.27 -1.09
CA ALA A 347 -11.58 -5.46 0.05
C ALA A 347 -12.47 -4.22 0.25
N GLN A 348 -12.93 -3.59 -0.83
CA GLN A 348 -13.92 -2.50 -0.76
C GLN A 348 -15.27 -2.98 -0.23
N GLU A 349 -15.73 -4.18 -0.60
CA GLU A 349 -16.95 -4.80 -0.02
C GLU A 349 -16.79 -4.97 1.51
N LEU A 350 -15.63 -5.45 1.99
CA LEU A 350 -15.34 -5.58 3.43
C LEU A 350 -15.42 -4.23 4.16
N TYR A 351 -14.90 -3.16 3.52
CA TYR A 351 -14.89 -1.81 4.08
C TYR A 351 -16.25 -1.11 3.94
N ASP A 352 -16.81 -1.03 2.70
CA ASP A 352 -17.97 -0.19 2.40
C ASP A 352 -19.29 -0.82 2.85
N THR A 353 -19.44 -2.13 2.65
CA THR A 353 -20.71 -2.84 2.91
C THR A 353 -20.73 -3.42 4.31
N HIS A 354 -19.72 -4.21 4.65
CA HIS A 354 -19.71 -4.97 5.90
C HIS A 354 -19.09 -4.21 7.07
N LYS A 355 -18.24 -3.20 6.79
CA LYS A 355 -17.52 -2.41 7.82
C LYS A 355 -16.67 -3.27 8.76
N VAL A 356 -16.14 -4.39 8.28
CA VAL A 356 -15.33 -5.35 9.06
C VAL A 356 -13.82 -5.21 8.86
N ALA A 357 -13.40 -4.44 7.86
CA ALA A 357 -12.00 -4.09 7.61
C ALA A 357 -11.84 -2.58 7.45
N THR A 358 -10.62 -2.08 7.60
CA THR A 358 -10.25 -0.67 7.38
C THR A 358 -10.18 -0.35 5.89
N TYR A 359 -9.96 0.92 5.54
CA TYR A 359 -9.92 1.39 4.16
C TYR A 359 -8.83 0.67 3.35
N PRO A 360 -9.16 0.05 2.20
CA PRO A 360 -8.23 -0.84 1.53
C PRO A 360 -7.19 -0.15 0.64
N ARG A 361 -7.38 1.13 0.28
CA ARG A 361 -6.43 1.84 -0.58
C ARG A 361 -5.38 2.54 0.27
N THR A 362 -4.45 1.78 0.76
CA THR A 362 -3.31 2.26 1.55
C THR A 362 -2.03 1.60 1.06
N ASP A 363 -0.94 2.34 1.11
CA ASP A 363 0.44 1.87 0.90
C ASP A 363 1.17 1.62 2.23
N SER A 364 0.55 1.98 3.36
CA SER A 364 1.11 1.75 4.68
C SER A 364 0.80 0.35 5.21
N ARG A 365 1.79 -0.23 5.89
CA ARG A 365 1.72 -1.49 6.66
C ARG A 365 1.72 -1.25 8.16
N TYR A 366 1.73 0.02 8.57
CA TYR A 366 1.90 0.45 9.94
C TYR A 366 0.60 0.99 10.52
N LEU A 367 0.57 1.12 11.83
CA LEU A 367 -0.55 1.62 12.60
C LEU A 367 -0.13 2.91 13.33
N PRO A 368 -1.04 3.87 13.51
CA PRO A 368 -0.80 5.02 14.36
C PRO A 368 -0.59 4.63 15.82
N GLU A 369 0.27 5.34 16.52
CA GLU A 369 0.63 5.03 17.91
C GLU A 369 -0.53 5.23 18.88
N ASP A 370 -1.42 6.18 18.61
CA ASP A 370 -2.63 6.46 19.37
C ASP A 370 -3.69 5.34 19.31
N MET A 371 -3.59 4.43 18.34
CA MET A 371 -4.52 3.31 18.18
C MET A 371 -4.21 2.10 19.06
N MET A 372 -3.16 2.10 19.86
CA MET A 372 -2.72 0.91 20.61
C MET A 372 -3.81 0.29 21.50
N GLU A 373 -4.60 1.13 22.16
CA GLU A 373 -5.71 0.65 23.00
C GLU A 373 -6.85 0.04 22.18
N GLU A 374 -7.21 0.68 21.06
CA GLU A 374 -8.25 0.18 20.17
C GLU A 374 -7.85 -1.13 19.49
N ILE A 375 -6.59 -1.26 19.10
CA ILE A 375 -6.02 -2.51 18.57
C ILE A 375 -6.12 -3.63 19.59
N SER A 376 -5.81 -3.35 20.85
CA SER A 376 -5.95 -4.33 21.94
C SER A 376 -7.42 -4.76 22.14
N LYS A 377 -8.37 -3.84 22.02
CA LYS A 377 -9.81 -4.14 22.03
C LYS A 377 -10.22 -4.98 20.83
N THR A 378 -9.70 -4.65 19.65
CA THR A 378 -9.94 -5.39 18.39
C THR A 378 -9.46 -6.83 18.51
N ILE A 379 -8.25 -7.06 19.01
CA ILE A 379 -7.70 -8.41 19.25
C ILE A 379 -8.64 -9.22 20.15
N ARG A 380 -9.11 -8.65 21.28
CA ARG A 380 -10.05 -9.34 22.17
C ARG A 380 -11.36 -9.72 21.46
N LYS A 381 -11.91 -8.81 20.64
CA LYS A 381 -13.16 -9.06 19.89
C LYS A 381 -13.01 -10.16 18.85
N LEU A 382 -11.83 -10.30 18.22
CA LEU A 382 -11.54 -11.40 17.29
C LEU A 382 -11.58 -12.76 17.99
N GLY A 383 -11.38 -12.81 19.30
CA GLY A 383 -11.51 -14.02 20.12
C GLY A 383 -12.93 -14.61 20.16
N ALA A 384 -13.96 -13.89 19.72
CA ALA A 384 -15.31 -14.40 19.55
C ALA A 384 -15.49 -15.29 18.30
N GLN A 385 -14.49 -15.37 17.43
CA GLN A 385 -14.51 -16.20 16.23
C GLN A 385 -13.68 -17.46 16.47
N ASP A 386 -14.31 -18.65 16.42
CA ASP A 386 -13.70 -19.93 16.79
C ASP A 386 -12.34 -20.19 16.11
N ASN A 387 -12.23 -19.84 14.82
CA ASN A 387 -11.00 -20.03 14.03
C ASN A 387 -9.87 -19.04 14.38
N LEU A 388 -10.17 -17.95 15.11
CA LEU A 388 -9.22 -16.93 15.53
C LEU A 388 -9.01 -16.92 17.06
N ALA A 389 -9.94 -17.50 17.81
CA ALA A 389 -9.96 -17.51 19.27
C ALA A 389 -8.64 -17.97 19.93
N PRO A 390 -8.01 -19.10 19.50
CA PRO A 390 -6.75 -19.54 20.12
C PRO A 390 -5.61 -18.52 19.95
N HIS A 391 -5.57 -17.84 18.79
CA HIS A 391 -4.54 -16.87 18.45
C HIS A 391 -4.75 -15.54 19.18
N SER A 392 -6.00 -15.08 19.23
CA SER A 392 -6.39 -13.90 20.00
C SER A 392 -6.12 -14.09 21.50
N LYS A 393 -6.54 -15.23 22.06
CA LYS A 393 -6.32 -15.56 23.48
C LYS A 393 -4.83 -15.50 23.84
N ARG A 394 -3.96 -16.08 23.01
CA ARG A 394 -2.51 -16.05 23.25
C ARG A 394 -1.96 -14.62 23.35
N LEU A 395 -2.43 -13.69 22.51
CA LEU A 395 -2.00 -12.28 22.56
C LEU A 395 -2.57 -11.55 23.79
N VAL A 396 -3.77 -11.89 24.20
CA VAL A 396 -4.38 -11.32 25.42
C VAL A 396 -3.64 -11.78 26.66
N ASP A 397 -3.27 -13.07 26.75
CA ASP A 397 -2.61 -13.66 27.91
C ASP A 397 -1.12 -13.25 28.01
N ASN A 398 -0.40 -13.16 26.88
CA ASN A 398 1.05 -12.97 26.84
C ASN A 398 1.49 -11.56 26.39
N GLY A 399 0.55 -10.70 26.00
CA GLY A 399 0.82 -9.38 25.46
C GLY A 399 1.27 -9.37 23.98
N LEU A 400 1.47 -8.17 23.46
CA LEU A 400 1.82 -7.93 22.05
C LEU A 400 3.34 -7.95 21.89
N SER A 401 3.90 -9.02 21.34
CA SER A 401 5.36 -9.23 21.26
C SER A 401 6.09 -8.25 20.35
N ASN A 402 5.40 -7.70 19.33
CA ASN A 402 6.01 -6.85 18.29
C ASN A 402 5.30 -5.49 18.14
N ALA A 403 4.75 -4.96 19.24
CA ALA A 403 4.01 -3.70 19.22
C ALA A 403 4.82 -2.57 18.56
N LYS A 404 6.03 -2.29 19.03
CA LYS A 404 6.91 -1.23 18.52
C LYS A 404 7.22 -1.35 17.00
N ARG A 405 7.13 -2.53 16.44
CA ARG A 405 7.38 -2.74 15.01
C ARG A 405 6.16 -2.41 14.16
N ASN A 406 4.97 -2.52 14.71
CA ASN A 406 3.70 -2.30 14.01
C ASN A 406 3.19 -0.87 14.12
N PHE A 407 3.59 -0.12 15.16
CA PHE A 407 3.17 1.25 15.40
C PHE A 407 4.31 2.22 15.04
N ASP A 408 4.08 3.08 14.04
CA ASP A 408 5.08 4.06 13.59
C ASP A 408 4.36 5.16 12.79
N ASN A 409 4.12 6.30 13.41
CA ASN A 409 3.43 7.44 12.79
C ASN A 409 4.17 7.96 11.54
N SER A 410 5.51 7.87 11.50
CA SER A 410 6.31 8.34 10.37
C SER A 410 6.14 7.51 9.09
N LYS A 411 5.62 6.29 9.23
CA LYS A 411 5.37 5.33 8.15
C LYS A 411 3.89 5.13 7.84
N VAL A 412 3.02 5.88 8.49
CA VAL A 412 1.61 5.96 8.12
C VAL A 412 1.47 7.13 7.14
N SER A 413 1.05 6.80 5.90
CA SER A 413 0.76 7.80 4.86
C SER A 413 -0.66 8.38 5.03
N ASP A 414 -1.47 8.36 3.99
CA ASP A 414 -2.87 8.81 3.97
C ASP A 414 -3.76 7.98 4.89
N HIS A 415 -3.49 6.68 4.91
CA HIS A 415 -4.23 5.68 5.67
C HIS A 415 -3.25 4.67 6.28
N PHE A 416 -3.61 4.17 7.46
CA PHE A 416 -2.88 3.07 8.07
C PHE A 416 -3.23 1.72 7.41
N ALA A 417 -2.56 0.66 7.86
CA ALA A 417 -2.65 -0.68 7.30
C ALA A 417 -4.09 -1.24 7.23
N ILE A 418 -4.31 -2.20 6.34
CA ILE A 418 -5.56 -2.95 6.22
C ILE A 418 -5.64 -3.95 7.37
N ILE A 419 -6.56 -3.71 8.31
CA ILE A 419 -6.77 -4.52 9.51
C ILE A 419 -8.28 -4.76 9.75
N PRO A 420 -8.67 -5.76 10.55
CA PRO A 420 -10.05 -5.90 10.98
C PRO A 420 -10.46 -4.78 11.94
N THR A 421 -11.75 -4.38 11.89
CA THR A 421 -12.33 -3.36 12.80
C THR A 421 -12.80 -3.92 14.13
N GLY A 422 -12.73 -5.23 14.33
CA GLY A 422 -13.29 -5.90 15.49
C GLY A 422 -14.83 -6.06 15.47
N LYS A 423 -15.50 -5.68 14.37
CA LYS A 423 -16.90 -6.05 14.15
C LYS A 423 -16.99 -7.51 13.76
N ILE A 424 -18.04 -8.18 14.24
CA ILE A 424 -18.31 -9.58 13.89
C ILE A 424 -18.75 -9.61 12.41
N PRO A 425 -18.11 -10.42 11.57
CA PRO A 425 -18.52 -10.60 10.18
C PRO A 425 -19.94 -11.14 10.08
N PRO A 426 -20.82 -10.54 9.27
CA PRO A 426 -22.17 -11.08 9.08
C PRO A 426 -22.14 -12.41 8.32
N GLU A 427 -23.08 -13.30 8.64
CA GLU A 427 -23.14 -14.64 8.05
C GLU A 427 -23.35 -14.63 6.53
N ASN A 428 -24.05 -13.63 6.02
CA ASN A 428 -24.39 -13.48 4.61
C ASN A 428 -23.28 -12.89 3.74
N MET A 429 -22.05 -12.77 4.25
CA MET A 429 -20.90 -12.38 3.42
C MET A 429 -20.66 -13.38 2.29
N SER A 430 -20.22 -12.86 1.13
CA SER A 430 -19.80 -13.69 0.01
C SER A 430 -18.63 -14.63 0.41
N ALA A 431 -18.49 -15.76 -0.29
CA ALA A 431 -17.38 -16.69 -0.04
C ALA A 431 -16.01 -16.01 -0.22
N ASP A 432 -15.91 -15.10 -1.19
CA ASP A 432 -14.70 -14.32 -1.43
C ASP A 432 -14.41 -13.34 -0.29
N ALA A 433 -15.47 -12.65 0.19
CA ALA A 433 -15.34 -11.73 1.32
C ALA A 433 -14.91 -12.46 2.61
N LYS A 434 -15.46 -13.64 2.87
CA LYS A 434 -15.05 -14.49 4.02
C LYS A 434 -13.58 -14.90 3.93
N LYS A 435 -13.12 -15.34 2.74
CA LYS A 435 -11.72 -15.72 2.51
C LYS A 435 -10.76 -14.54 2.73
N LEU A 436 -11.09 -13.38 2.15
CA LEU A 436 -10.23 -12.21 2.25
C LEU A 436 -10.20 -11.66 3.68
N TYR A 437 -11.34 -11.66 4.37
CA TYR A 437 -11.41 -11.27 5.77
C TYR A 437 -10.57 -12.18 6.67
N ASP A 438 -10.66 -13.51 6.52
CA ASP A 438 -9.85 -14.46 7.29
C ASP A 438 -8.35 -14.23 7.05
N LEU A 439 -7.94 -13.97 5.80
CA LEU A 439 -6.56 -13.63 5.47
C LEU A 439 -6.09 -12.35 6.18
N VAL A 440 -6.89 -11.29 6.14
CA VAL A 440 -6.58 -10.01 6.79
C VAL A 440 -6.52 -10.18 8.31
N ALA A 441 -7.48 -10.88 8.91
CA ALA A 441 -7.54 -11.10 10.35
C ALA A 441 -6.37 -11.95 10.86
N ARG A 442 -6.00 -13.01 10.13
CA ARG A 442 -4.83 -13.83 10.47
C ARG A 442 -3.52 -13.07 10.31
N GLN A 443 -3.38 -12.26 9.26
CA GLN A 443 -2.19 -11.42 9.09
C GLN A 443 -2.04 -10.44 10.24
N PHE A 444 -3.12 -9.78 10.62
CA PHE A 444 -3.18 -8.84 11.73
C PHE A 444 -2.78 -9.50 13.05
N LEU A 445 -3.36 -10.64 13.41
CA LEU A 445 -2.96 -11.37 14.61
C LEU A 445 -1.50 -11.83 14.53
N ALA A 446 -1.07 -12.37 13.38
CA ALA A 446 0.29 -12.85 13.17
C ALA A 446 1.34 -11.76 13.40
N SER A 447 1.04 -10.50 13.01
CA SER A 447 1.98 -9.38 13.15
C SER A 447 2.37 -9.08 14.60
N PHE A 448 1.54 -9.45 15.55
CA PHE A 448 1.78 -9.26 16.99
C PHE A 448 2.27 -10.51 17.72
N HIS A 449 2.36 -11.67 17.03
CA HIS A 449 2.91 -12.89 17.63
C HIS A 449 4.45 -12.85 17.65
N PRO A 450 5.10 -13.64 18.52
CA PRO A 450 6.56 -13.76 18.54
C PRO A 450 7.10 -14.35 17.24
N GLU A 451 8.40 -14.21 17.05
CA GLU A 451 9.16 -14.81 15.94
C GLU A 451 8.98 -16.33 15.91
N SER A 452 9.03 -16.92 14.73
CA SER A 452 9.14 -18.36 14.55
C SER A 452 10.61 -18.77 14.59
N VAL A 453 10.93 -19.90 15.25
CA VAL A 453 12.30 -20.41 15.32
C VAL A 453 12.39 -21.72 14.55
N TRP A 454 13.41 -21.79 13.70
CA TRP A 454 13.73 -22.92 12.86
C TRP A 454 15.08 -23.49 13.26
N LYS A 455 15.17 -24.81 13.40
CA LYS A 455 16.43 -25.53 13.41
C LYS A 455 16.83 -25.79 11.94
N VAL A 456 17.97 -25.28 11.53
CA VAL A 456 18.55 -25.51 10.21
C VAL A 456 19.71 -26.49 10.36
N GLU A 457 19.63 -27.62 9.67
CA GLU A 457 20.63 -28.67 9.67
C GLU A 457 21.31 -28.69 8.30
N LYS A 458 22.62 -28.60 8.25
CA LYS A 458 23.41 -28.62 7.02
C LYS A 458 24.46 -29.71 7.11
N ARG A 459 24.39 -30.71 6.19
CA ARG A 459 25.41 -31.74 5.99
C ARG A 459 26.26 -31.40 4.78
N ILE A 460 27.57 -31.61 4.91
CA ILE A 460 28.55 -31.41 3.85
C ILE A 460 29.42 -32.65 3.82
N ALA A 461 29.32 -33.42 2.74
CA ALA A 461 30.24 -34.55 2.46
C ALA A 461 31.33 -34.01 1.53
N THR A 462 32.59 -34.15 1.93
CA THR A 462 33.75 -33.58 1.24
C THR A 462 34.75 -34.70 0.90
N LYS A 463 35.23 -34.69 -0.35
CA LYS A 463 36.34 -35.52 -0.82
C LYS A 463 37.15 -34.72 -1.83
N GLN A 464 38.47 -34.63 -1.66
CA GLN A 464 39.38 -33.89 -2.56
C GLN A 464 38.86 -32.47 -2.89
N ASN A 465 38.41 -31.75 -1.86
CA ASN A 465 37.82 -30.39 -1.98
C ASN A 465 36.51 -30.26 -2.78
N GLN A 466 35.88 -31.38 -3.12
CA GLN A 466 34.55 -31.40 -3.73
C GLN A 466 33.48 -31.60 -2.65
N ASN A 467 32.46 -30.78 -2.66
CA ASN A 467 31.44 -30.71 -1.61
C ASN A 467 30.07 -31.16 -2.14
N PHE A 468 29.45 -32.08 -1.42
CA PHE A 468 28.04 -32.44 -1.60
C PHE A 468 27.25 -31.91 -0.39
N VAL A 469 26.30 -31.05 -0.67
CA VAL A 469 25.58 -30.29 0.36
C VAL A 469 24.13 -30.75 0.44
N LYS A 470 23.66 -30.92 1.67
CA LYS A 470 22.24 -31.08 1.98
C LYS A 470 21.89 -30.15 3.12
N GLU A 471 20.87 -29.29 2.92
CA GLU A 471 20.29 -28.44 3.95
C GLU A 471 18.82 -28.78 4.15
N GLY A 472 18.38 -28.86 5.39
CA GLY A 472 17.00 -29.02 5.77
C GLY A 472 16.68 -28.12 6.95
N ARG A 473 15.40 -27.84 7.17
CA ARG A 473 14.97 -27.04 8.30
C ARG A 473 13.68 -27.61 8.92
N SER A 474 13.58 -27.53 10.23
CA SER A 474 12.40 -27.90 11.00
C SER A 474 11.94 -26.74 11.89
N LEU A 475 10.62 -26.56 12.00
CA LEU A 475 10.03 -25.54 12.84
C LEU A 475 10.01 -26.00 14.30
N THR A 476 10.87 -25.42 15.13
CA THR A 476 10.98 -25.76 16.56
C THR A 476 10.03 -24.93 17.44
N THR A 477 9.88 -23.64 17.12
CA THR A 477 8.92 -22.76 17.79
C THR A 477 8.01 -22.12 16.76
N PRO A 478 6.71 -22.45 16.73
CA PRO A 478 5.80 -21.94 15.70
C PRO A 478 5.68 -20.42 15.66
N GLY A 479 5.69 -19.74 16.80
CA GLY A 479 5.53 -18.29 16.82
C GLY A 479 4.32 -17.82 16.01
N TRP A 480 4.51 -16.83 15.14
CA TRP A 480 3.47 -16.31 14.26
C TRP A 480 3.01 -17.31 13.17
N ARG A 481 3.83 -18.32 12.86
CA ARG A 481 3.48 -19.40 11.93
C ARG A 481 2.31 -20.26 12.43
N ALA A 482 2.03 -20.27 13.74
CA ALA A 482 0.83 -20.91 14.26
C ALA A 482 -0.46 -20.26 13.72
N VAL A 483 -0.43 -18.94 13.47
CA VAL A 483 -1.58 -18.19 12.92
C VAL A 483 -1.68 -18.35 11.40
N ARG A 484 -0.53 -18.33 10.70
CA ARG A 484 -0.40 -18.46 9.24
C ARG A 484 0.55 -19.59 8.87
N PRO A 485 0.09 -20.85 8.99
CA PRO A 485 0.91 -22.01 8.64
C PRO A 485 1.19 -22.03 7.14
N LYS A 486 2.43 -22.38 6.78
CA LYS A 486 2.80 -22.82 5.42
C LYS A 486 3.03 -24.33 5.43
N LYS A 487 3.01 -24.98 4.26
CA LYS A 487 3.53 -26.35 4.15
C LYS A 487 4.94 -26.36 4.73
N GLN A 488 5.10 -27.06 5.84
CA GLN A 488 6.42 -27.24 6.45
C GLN A 488 7.25 -28.11 5.52
N ASP A 489 8.51 -27.74 5.31
CA ASP A 489 9.50 -28.69 4.91
C ASP A 489 9.59 -29.71 6.04
N LEU A 490 9.29 -30.97 5.74
CA LEU A 490 9.38 -32.05 6.72
C LEU A 490 10.81 -32.07 7.26
N PRO A 491 10.99 -32.33 8.58
CA PRO A 491 12.33 -32.56 9.10
C PRO A 491 13.00 -33.62 8.24
N ALA A 492 14.23 -33.36 7.83
CA ALA A 492 14.98 -34.33 7.09
C ALA A 492 15.18 -35.56 7.95
N GLY A 493 14.53 -36.65 7.59
CA GLY A 493 14.69 -37.95 8.28
C GLY A 493 16.03 -38.60 7.93
N TRP A 494 17.15 -37.88 8.07
CA TRP A 494 18.47 -38.32 7.60
C TRP A 494 19.18 -39.26 8.56
N GLY A 495 18.63 -39.54 9.71
CA GLY A 495 19.30 -40.23 10.81
C GLY A 495 20.43 -39.41 11.46
N ALA A 496 20.93 -39.86 12.58
CA ALA A 496 22.07 -39.23 13.26
C ALA A 496 23.39 -39.74 12.70
N LEU A 497 24.39 -38.86 12.52
CA LEU A 497 25.75 -39.26 12.24
C LEU A 497 26.35 -39.95 13.49
N SER A 498 27.16 -40.98 13.29
CA SER A 498 27.84 -41.74 14.37
C SER A 498 28.90 -40.86 15.08
N ALA A 499 29.51 -39.94 14.36
CA ALA A 499 30.46 -38.94 14.84
C ALA A 499 30.33 -37.67 14.00
N ASN A 500 30.94 -36.56 14.42
CA ASN A 500 30.95 -35.32 13.66
C ASN A 500 32.33 -34.63 13.75
N PRO A 501 33.19 -34.72 12.72
CA PRO A 501 32.95 -35.38 11.44
C PRO A 501 32.96 -36.92 11.51
N SER A 502 32.36 -37.56 10.48
CA SER A 502 32.35 -38.99 10.31
C SER A 502 32.71 -39.38 8.87
N ALA A 503 33.13 -40.65 8.65
CA ALA A 503 33.24 -41.18 7.30
C ALA A 503 31.87 -41.47 6.69
N ALA A 504 31.72 -41.28 5.39
CA ALA A 504 30.53 -41.63 4.64
C ALA A 504 30.89 -42.26 3.30
N THR A 505 30.23 -43.38 3.00
CA THR A 505 30.32 -44.04 1.73
C THR A 505 29.39 -43.40 0.72
N LEU A 506 29.84 -43.17 -0.49
CA LEU A 506 28.98 -42.80 -1.62
C LEU A 506 28.36 -44.04 -2.20
N ASP A 507 27.06 -44.26 -2.00
CA ASP A 507 26.34 -45.44 -2.43
C ASP A 507 26.01 -45.39 -3.92
N SER A 508 25.64 -44.20 -4.41
CA SER A 508 25.36 -43.96 -5.82
C SER A 508 25.48 -42.47 -6.14
N HIS A 509 25.69 -42.16 -7.41
CA HIS A 509 25.68 -40.78 -7.91
C HIS A 509 25.01 -40.68 -9.27
N GLU A 510 24.54 -39.47 -9.62
CA GLU A 510 23.89 -39.19 -10.89
C GLU A 510 24.32 -37.84 -11.42
N PHE A 511 24.81 -37.79 -12.67
CA PHE A 511 24.95 -36.57 -13.45
C PHE A 511 23.69 -36.40 -14.31
N LYS A 512 22.85 -35.49 -13.92
CA LYS A 512 21.64 -35.14 -14.65
C LYS A 512 21.92 -34.01 -15.63
N GLU A 513 21.77 -34.30 -16.93
CA GLU A 513 21.87 -33.24 -17.95
C GLU A 513 20.59 -32.42 -17.99
N GLU A 514 20.75 -31.12 -17.96
CA GLU A 514 19.67 -30.12 -18.02
C GLU A 514 20.06 -29.02 -19.01
N LYS A 515 19.10 -28.12 -19.32
CA LYS A 515 19.36 -26.90 -20.08
C LYS A 515 18.87 -25.69 -19.28
N THR A 516 19.59 -24.60 -19.41
CA THR A 516 19.14 -23.32 -18.83
C THR A 516 17.76 -22.97 -19.38
N LYS A 517 16.95 -22.33 -18.55
CA LYS A 517 15.59 -21.92 -18.89
C LYS A 517 15.46 -20.43 -18.70
N PRO A 518 14.74 -19.74 -19.58
CA PRO A 518 14.47 -18.34 -19.38
C PRO A 518 13.67 -18.11 -18.08
N THR A 519 13.71 -16.89 -17.58
CA THR A 519 12.85 -16.48 -16.46
C THR A 519 11.39 -16.76 -16.79
N GLY A 520 10.62 -17.24 -15.81
CA GLY A 520 9.19 -17.49 -16.01
C GLY A 520 8.43 -16.19 -16.25
N ARG A 521 7.40 -16.23 -17.09
CA ARG A 521 6.51 -15.08 -17.29
C ARG A 521 5.93 -14.58 -15.99
N LEU A 522 5.83 -13.26 -15.85
CA LEU A 522 5.28 -12.62 -14.66
C LEU A 522 3.83 -13.05 -14.41
N LYS A 523 3.57 -13.45 -13.18
CA LYS A 523 2.22 -13.43 -12.61
C LYS A 523 1.93 -12.01 -12.12
N GLU A 524 0.65 -11.69 -11.92
CA GLU A 524 0.25 -10.37 -11.45
C GLU A 524 0.95 -9.97 -10.13
N ALA A 525 1.14 -10.92 -9.21
CA ALA A 525 1.91 -10.70 -7.98
C ALA A 525 3.38 -10.30 -8.24
N GLY A 526 4.02 -10.88 -9.25
CA GLY A 526 5.38 -10.53 -9.68
C GLY A 526 5.44 -9.14 -10.26
N LEU A 527 4.48 -8.79 -11.13
CA LEU A 527 4.38 -7.47 -11.73
C LEU A 527 4.17 -6.38 -10.68
N LEU A 528 3.24 -6.58 -9.75
CA LEU A 528 3.02 -5.65 -8.63
C LEU A 528 4.30 -5.43 -7.81
N ARG A 529 5.08 -6.49 -7.57
CA ARG A 529 6.38 -6.37 -6.89
C ARG A 529 7.37 -5.52 -7.68
N LEU A 530 7.46 -5.69 -9.00
CA LEU A 530 8.34 -4.87 -9.84
C LEU A 530 7.92 -3.40 -9.82
N MET A 531 6.62 -3.12 -9.89
CA MET A 531 6.08 -1.76 -9.80
C MET A 531 6.42 -1.09 -8.46
N GLU A 532 6.30 -1.83 -7.35
CA GLU A 532 6.63 -1.36 -5.99
C GLU A 532 8.11 -0.94 -5.86
N HIS A 533 9.01 -1.59 -6.62
CA HIS A 533 10.45 -1.37 -6.55
C HIS A 533 11.00 -0.53 -7.72
N ALA A 534 10.13 -0.10 -8.63
CA ALA A 534 10.56 0.62 -9.84
C ALA A 534 11.27 1.95 -9.51
N GLY A 535 10.89 2.63 -8.43
CA GLY A 535 11.52 3.88 -7.99
C GLY A 535 12.90 3.73 -7.34
N LYS A 536 13.20 2.55 -6.79
CA LYS A 536 14.45 2.34 -6.03
C LYS A 536 15.73 2.41 -6.86
N LYS A 537 15.64 2.22 -8.16
CA LYS A 537 16.78 2.38 -9.08
C LYS A 537 17.18 3.85 -9.30
N PHE A 538 16.31 4.79 -8.95
CA PHE A 538 16.55 6.22 -9.13
C PHE A 538 16.97 6.92 -7.83
N GLU A 539 16.70 6.31 -6.67
CA GLU A 539 17.10 6.83 -5.36
C GLU A 539 18.60 6.57 -5.06
N ASP A 540 19.22 5.60 -5.75
CA ASP A 540 20.63 5.25 -5.58
C ASP A 540 21.58 6.06 -6.52
N GLU A 541 21.05 6.95 -7.37
CA GLU A 541 21.84 7.78 -8.30
C GLU A 541 21.93 9.27 -7.90
N GLU A 542 21.32 9.68 -6.76
CA GLU A 542 21.50 10.98 -6.11
C GLU A 542 22.45 10.88 -4.90
#